data_785f675a7f688d2b60017d25da2daa3d
#
_entry.id   785f675a7f688d2b60017d25da2daa3d
#
_cell.length_a   1.000
_cell.length_b   1.000
_cell.length_c   1.000
_cell.angle_alpha   90.00
_cell.angle_beta   90.00
_cell.angle_gamma   90.00
#
_symmetry.space_group_name_H-M   'P 1'
#
loop_
_entity.id
_entity.type
_entity.pdbx_description
1 polymer ?
#
loop_
_entity_poly.entity_id
_entity_poly.type
_entity_poly.pdbx_seq_one_letter_code
_entity_poly.pdbx_strand_id
1 'polypeptide(L)'
;MASAQVPTIAGIALAATGAAHFVAPDAFKAITEPIFPKDTRTWTYRNGASELAIGTAIAVPATRKVGLVALAGYLGFLGYRAILAR
;
A
#
# COMPACT_ATOMS: atom_id res chain seq x y z
N MET A 1 -18.02 -17.89 5.00
CA MET A 1 -17.55 -17.63 6.37
C MET A 1 -16.99 -16.23 6.45
N ALA A 2 -17.39 -15.49 7.48
CA ALA A 2 -16.95 -14.09 7.67
C ALA A 2 -15.42 -13.98 7.72
N SER A 3 -14.74 -14.93 8.40
CA SER A 3 -13.27 -14.91 8.52
C SER A 3 -12.57 -15.08 7.18
N ALA A 4 -13.15 -15.83 6.22
CA ALA A 4 -12.58 -16.00 4.89
C ALA A 4 -12.81 -14.76 4.02
N GLN A 5 -13.85 -13.99 4.30
CA GLN A 5 -14.16 -12.76 3.57
C GLN A 5 -13.31 -11.57 4.01
N VAL A 6 -12.88 -11.56 5.27
CA VAL A 6 -12.10 -10.44 5.81
C VAL A 6 -10.83 -10.16 5.00
N PRO A 7 -9.97 -11.15 4.70
CA PRO A 7 -8.79 -10.86 3.88
C PRO A 7 -9.14 -10.43 2.46
N THR A 8 -10.22 -10.95 1.88
CA THR A 8 -10.66 -10.52 0.55
C THR A 8 -11.06 -9.05 0.55
N ILE A 9 -11.88 -8.65 1.54
CA ILE A 9 -12.34 -7.27 1.67
C ILE A 9 -11.15 -6.33 1.97
N ALA A 10 -10.26 -6.74 2.89
CA ALA A 10 -9.08 -5.96 3.23
C ALA A 10 -8.16 -5.78 2.01
N GLY A 11 -7.98 -6.84 1.22
CA GLY A 11 -7.18 -6.77 0.00
C GLY A 11 -7.77 -5.82 -1.03
N ILE A 12 -9.09 -5.87 -1.22
CA ILE A 12 -9.79 -4.97 -2.14
C ILE A 12 -9.66 -3.53 -1.66
N ALA A 13 -9.83 -3.29 -0.36
CA ALA A 13 -9.70 -1.94 0.21
C ALA A 13 -8.30 -1.38 0.02
N LEU A 14 -7.27 -2.20 0.23
CA LEU A 14 -5.88 -1.79 0.02
C LEU A 14 -5.61 -1.52 -1.45
N ALA A 15 -6.10 -2.40 -2.34
CA ALA A 15 -5.94 -2.21 -3.79
C ALA A 15 -6.62 -0.91 -4.25
N ALA A 16 -7.82 -0.63 -3.76
CA ALA A 16 -8.55 0.60 -4.09
C ALA A 16 -7.79 1.83 -3.59
N THR A 17 -7.21 1.75 -2.38
CA THR A 17 -6.39 2.83 -1.82
C THR A 17 -5.16 3.05 -2.70
N GLY A 18 -4.52 1.97 -3.15
CA GLY A 18 -3.39 2.08 -4.07
C GLY A 18 -3.78 2.75 -5.38
N ALA A 19 -4.91 2.36 -5.97
CA ALA A 19 -5.41 2.97 -7.20
C ALA A 19 -5.71 4.45 -7.01
N ALA A 20 -6.22 4.85 -5.85
CA ALA A 20 -6.52 6.24 -5.55
C ALA A 20 -5.27 7.14 -5.59
N HIS A 21 -4.08 6.58 -5.35
CA HIS A 21 -2.82 7.34 -5.47
C HIS A 21 -2.60 7.86 -6.89
N PHE A 22 -3.14 7.16 -7.90
CA PHE A 22 -3.01 7.58 -9.31
C PHE A 22 -4.10 8.54 -9.73
N VAL A 23 -5.30 8.40 -9.14
CA VAL A 23 -6.46 9.23 -9.49
C VAL A 23 -6.37 10.59 -8.79
N ALA A 24 -5.93 10.61 -7.54
CA ALA A 24 -5.87 11.84 -6.73
C ALA A 24 -4.55 11.87 -5.94
N PRO A 25 -3.41 11.97 -6.62
CA PRO A 25 -2.11 11.91 -5.93
C PRO A 25 -1.92 13.00 -4.88
N ASP A 26 -2.47 14.18 -5.11
CA ASP A 26 -2.32 15.30 -4.16
C ASP A 26 -3.06 15.05 -2.84
N ALA A 27 -4.07 14.19 -2.85
CA ALA A 27 -4.77 13.82 -1.63
C ALA A 27 -3.88 13.05 -0.66
N PHE A 28 -2.82 12.42 -1.17
CA PHE A 28 -1.88 11.63 -0.35
C PHE A 28 -0.64 12.41 0.06
N LYS A 29 -0.50 13.66 -0.39
CA LYS A 29 0.69 14.46 -0.12
C LYS A 29 0.94 14.63 1.38
N ALA A 30 -0.11 14.87 2.15
CA ALA A 30 0.02 15.12 3.59
C ALA A 30 0.61 13.92 4.35
N ILE A 31 0.35 12.68 3.88
CA ILE A 31 0.87 11.48 4.53
C ILE A 31 2.16 10.97 3.85
N THR A 32 2.40 11.32 2.59
CA THR A 32 3.57 10.86 1.85
C THR A 32 4.78 11.76 2.05
N GLU A 33 4.59 13.07 1.99
CA GLU A 33 5.69 14.04 2.08
C GLU A 33 6.52 13.92 3.37
N PRO A 34 5.93 13.72 4.55
CA PRO A 34 6.73 13.57 5.77
C PRO A 34 7.70 12.37 5.73
N ILE A 35 7.35 11.32 5.00
CA ILE A 35 8.16 10.10 4.88
C ILE A 35 9.08 10.17 3.66
N PHE A 36 8.61 10.81 2.59
CA PHE A 36 9.32 10.93 1.32
C PHE A 36 9.37 12.42 0.91
N PRO A 37 10.19 13.23 1.59
CA PRO A 37 10.23 14.68 1.32
C PRO A 37 10.81 15.03 -0.03
N LYS A 38 11.63 14.15 -0.63
CA LYS A 38 12.17 14.32 -1.97
C LYS A 38 11.40 13.43 -2.93
N ASP A 39 11.07 13.98 -4.11
CA ASP A 39 10.35 13.26 -5.15
C ASP A 39 9.02 12.69 -4.63
N THR A 40 8.30 13.46 -3.83
CA THR A 40 7.08 13.03 -3.16
C THR A 40 6.06 12.45 -4.13
N ARG A 41 5.86 13.08 -5.29
CA ARG A 41 4.90 12.59 -6.28
C ARG A 41 5.31 11.22 -6.84
N THR A 42 6.59 11.04 -7.14
CA THR A 42 7.11 9.74 -7.61
C THR A 42 6.86 8.66 -6.56
N TRP A 43 7.12 8.96 -5.30
CA TRP A 43 6.89 8.00 -4.21
C TRP A 43 5.40 7.75 -3.99
N THR A 44 4.55 8.76 -4.21
CA THR A 44 3.09 8.56 -4.16
C THR A 44 2.69 7.50 -5.18
N TYR A 45 3.18 7.58 -6.41
CA TYR A 45 2.88 6.59 -7.44
C TYR A 45 3.48 5.21 -7.12
N ARG A 46 4.71 5.17 -6.62
CA ARG A 46 5.35 3.90 -6.24
C ARG A 46 4.60 3.21 -5.11
N ASN A 47 4.23 3.98 -4.09
CA ASN A 47 3.46 3.44 -2.97
C ASN A 47 2.08 2.98 -3.44
N GLY A 48 1.42 3.75 -4.30
CA GLY A 48 0.13 3.37 -4.87
C GLY A 48 0.22 2.09 -5.67
N ALA A 49 1.23 1.94 -6.51
CA ALA A 49 1.45 0.73 -7.30
C ALA A 49 1.69 -0.48 -6.39
N SER A 50 2.49 -0.30 -5.33
CA SER A 50 2.77 -1.35 -4.36
C SER A 50 1.48 -1.78 -3.65
N GLU A 51 0.68 -0.83 -3.18
CA GLU A 51 -0.57 -1.14 -2.48
C GLU A 51 -1.59 -1.80 -3.40
N LEU A 52 -1.67 -1.35 -4.65
CA LEU A 52 -2.57 -1.96 -5.64
C LEU A 52 -2.17 -3.42 -5.89
N ALA A 53 -0.89 -3.68 -6.10
CA ALA A 53 -0.39 -5.04 -6.35
C ALA A 53 -0.56 -5.93 -5.12
N ILE A 54 -0.16 -5.44 -3.95
CA ILE A 54 -0.24 -6.20 -2.69
C ILE A 54 -1.70 -6.47 -2.33
N GLY A 55 -2.56 -5.46 -2.42
CA GLY A 55 -3.98 -5.61 -2.11
C GLY A 55 -4.65 -6.62 -3.02
N THR A 56 -4.36 -6.58 -4.32
CA THR A 56 -4.87 -7.55 -5.29
C THR A 56 -4.41 -8.97 -4.93
N ALA A 57 -3.12 -9.13 -4.59
CA ALA A 57 -2.58 -10.42 -4.21
C ALA A 57 -3.26 -10.98 -2.96
N ILE A 58 -3.56 -10.13 -1.98
CA ILE A 58 -4.26 -10.54 -0.76
C ILE A 58 -5.70 -10.90 -1.04
N ALA A 59 -6.38 -10.17 -1.93
CA ALA A 59 -7.78 -10.41 -2.27
C ALA A 59 -7.98 -11.77 -2.95
N VAL A 60 -7.00 -12.21 -3.73
CA VAL A 60 -7.08 -13.49 -4.47
C VAL A 60 -6.52 -14.61 -3.60
N PRO A 61 -7.33 -15.63 -3.25
CA PRO A 61 -6.87 -16.70 -2.34
C PRO A 61 -5.56 -17.38 -2.78
N ALA A 62 -5.38 -17.60 -4.08
CA ALA A 62 -4.20 -18.29 -4.61
C ALA A 62 -2.89 -17.53 -4.35
N THR A 63 -2.94 -16.19 -4.25
CA THR A 63 -1.76 -15.34 -4.07
C THR A 63 -1.71 -14.67 -2.70
N ARG A 64 -2.65 -15.01 -1.82
CA ARG A 64 -2.82 -14.32 -0.53
C ARG A 64 -1.57 -14.38 0.35
N LYS A 65 -0.93 -15.54 0.46
CA LYS A 65 0.29 -15.68 1.28
C LYS A 65 1.40 -14.77 0.79
N VAL A 66 1.60 -14.72 -0.53
CA VAL A 66 2.58 -13.83 -1.14
C VAL A 66 2.25 -12.37 -0.84
N GLY A 67 0.97 -12.02 -0.97
CA GLY A 67 0.49 -10.67 -0.68
C GLY A 67 0.73 -10.27 0.77
N LEU A 68 0.48 -11.18 1.72
CA LEU A 68 0.67 -10.91 3.13
C LEU A 68 2.15 -10.73 3.48
N VAL A 69 3.04 -11.53 2.89
CA VAL A 69 4.48 -11.37 3.07
C VAL A 69 4.94 -10.04 2.48
N ALA A 70 4.45 -9.70 1.29
CA ALA A 70 4.78 -8.43 0.64
C ALA A 70 4.27 -7.24 1.45
N LEU A 71 3.08 -7.36 2.07
CA LEU A 71 2.54 -6.31 2.94
C LEU A 71 3.47 -6.07 4.13
N ALA A 72 3.93 -7.15 4.77
CA ALA A 72 4.85 -7.03 5.90
C ALA A 72 6.13 -6.31 5.48
N GLY A 73 6.69 -6.66 4.31
CA GLY A 73 7.87 -6.00 3.76
C GLY A 73 7.62 -4.53 3.45
N TYR A 74 6.47 -4.22 2.85
CA TYR A 74 6.10 -2.86 2.51
C TYR A 74 5.95 -1.99 3.76
N LEU A 75 5.25 -2.49 4.78
CA LEU A 75 5.09 -1.77 6.05
C LEU A 75 6.43 -1.57 6.75
N GLY A 76 7.29 -2.59 6.73
CA GLY A 76 8.65 -2.47 7.25
C GLY A 76 9.46 -1.41 6.53
N PHE A 77 9.34 -1.35 5.20
CA PHE A 77 9.99 -0.34 4.38
C PHE A 77 9.50 1.07 4.73
N LEU A 78 8.18 1.25 4.85
CA LEU A 78 7.62 2.56 5.22
C LEU A 78 8.09 3.00 6.60
N GLY A 79 8.13 2.06 7.56
CA GLY A 79 8.63 2.35 8.92
C GLY A 79 10.09 2.76 8.89
N TYR A 80 10.92 2.07 8.11
CA TYR A 80 12.32 2.40 7.94
C TYR A 80 12.50 3.82 7.36
N ARG A 81 11.74 4.15 6.31
CA ARG A 81 11.81 5.48 5.70
C ARG A 81 11.32 6.56 6.66
N ALA A 82 10.30 6.27 7.48
CA ALA A 82 9.80 7.19 8.49
C ALA A 82 10.89 7.50 9.53
N ILE A 83 11.65 6.48 9.94
CA ILE A 83 12.76 6.67 10.88
C ILE A 83 13.85 7.55 10.24
N LEU A 84 14.20 7.30 8.98
CA LEU A 84 15.21 8.08 8.28
C LEU A 84 14.80 9.52 8.07
N ALA A 85 13.50 9.79 7.98
CA ALA A 85 12.97 11.13 7.72
C ALA A 85 12.87 12.00 8.97
N ARG A 86 13.10 11.43 10.16
CA ARG A 86 13.02 12.17 11.43
C ARG A 86 14.16 13.14 11.63
#